data_e915e535a6da9721da254ee1e7d58a60
#
_entry.id   e915e535a6da9721da254ee1e7d58a60
#
_cell.length_a   1.000
_cell.length_b   1.000
_cell.length_c   1.000
_cell.angle_alpha   90.00
_cell.angle_beta   90.00
_cell.angle_gamma   90.00
#
_symmetry.space_group_name_H-M   'P 1'
#
loop_
_entity.id
_entity.type
_entity.pdbx_description
1 polymer ?
#
loop_
_entity_poly.entity_id
_entity_poly.type
_entity_poly.pdbx_seq_one_letter_code
_entity_poly.pdbx_strand_id
1 'polypeptide(L)'
;MKTLLTTLLLGLTIASASATDTGSMQDIRIILTTNKGPIEATLLASKAPVTVANYLNLAKRGYYNCLAFHRVIPDFMVQGGDPEGSGRGGPGYRFEDECTPELKHDRPGIFSMANAGPGTNGSQFFITHVPTAWLDGKHTVFGSVTKGQDVVNAIKQGDKIEKIEILDPTDDLFAAQQKRIDEWNKVLDKR
;
A
#
# COMPACT_ATOMS: atom_id res chain seq x y z
N MET A 1 -69.09 -30.01 33.82
CA MET A 1 -68.36 -30.04 32.54
C MET A 1 -67.44 -28.82 32.47
N LYS A 2 -66.17 -29.01 32.64
CA LYS A 2 -65.14 -27.93 32.61
C LYS A 2 -64.34 -28.06 31.30
N THR A 3 -64.56 -27.08 30.43
CA THR A 3 -63.85 -27.02 29.15
C THR A 3 -62.49 -26.35 29.35
N LEU A 4 -61.43 -27.08 29.07
CA LEU A 4 -60.07 -26.59 29.12
C LEU A 4 -59.70 -25.91 27.76
N LEU A 5 -59.36 -24.63 27.79
CA LEU A 5 -58.96 -23.87 26.62
C LEU A 5 -57.39 -23.89 26.59
N THR A 6 -56.81 -24.64 25.66
CA THR A 6 -55.34 -24.71 25.47
C THR A 6 -54.94 -23.64 24.51
N THR A 7 -54.20 -22.62 25.01
CA THR A 7 -53.63 -21.54 24.21
C THR A 7 -52.28 -21.97 23.65
N LEU A 8 -52.19 -22.12 22.34
CA LEU A 8 -50.96 -22.45 21.62
C LEU A 8 -50.17 -21.15 21.38
N LEU A 9 -49.04 -20.96 22.08
CA LEU A 9 -48.14 -19.84 21.86
C LEU A 9 -47.19 -20.18 20.70
N LEU A 10 -47.42 -19.55 19.55
CA LEU A 10 -46.51 -19.66 18.37
C LEU A 10 -45.34 -18.73 18.56
N GLY A 11 -44.18 -19.27 18.92
CA GLY A 11 -42.92 -18.50 19.06
C GLY A 11 -42.37 -18.10 17.69
N LEU A 12 -42.44 -16.82 17.36
CA LEU A 12 -41.81 -16.23 16.17
C LEU A 12 -40.34 -16.00 16.46
N THR A 13 -39.46 -16.90 16.00
CA THR A 13 -38.01 -16.68 16.03
C THR A 13 -37.62 -15.72 14.90
N ILE A 14 -37.31 -14.47 15.26
CA ILE A 14 -36.72 -13.50 14.33
C ILE A 14 -35.25 -13.88 14.16
N ALA A 15 -34.92 -14.51 13.03
CA ALA A 15 -33.54 -14.68 12.61
C ALA A 15 -33.00 -13.30 12.26
N SER A 16 -32.16 -12.74 13.11
CA SER A 16 -31.34 -11.56 12.77
C SER A 16 -30.39 -11.96 11.67
N ALA A 17 -30.71 -11.62 10.42
CA ALA A 17 -29.74 -11.62 9.34
C ALA A 17 -28.69 -10.53 9.67
N SER A 18 -27.52 -10.95 10.08
CA SER A 18 -26.36 -10.07 10.10
C SER A 18 -26.13 -9.58 8.68
N ALA A 19 -26.43 -8.31 8.42
CA ALA A 19 -25.99 -7.64 7.22
C ALA A 19 -24.48 -7.78 7.19
N THR A 20 -23.93 -8.48 6.21
CA THR A 20 -22.52 -8.42 5.89
C THR A 20 -22.28 -6.98 5.46
N ASP A 21 -21.68 -6.20 6.36
CA ASP A 21 -21.12 -4.92 6.04
C ASP A 21 -20.13 -5.17 4.89
N THR A 22 -20.48 -4.72 3.69
CA THR A 22 -19.56 -4.64 2.56
C THR A 22 -18.63 -3.47 2.86
N GLY A 23 -17.82 -3.63 3.92
CA GLY A 23 -16.88 -2.65 4.38
C GLY A 23 -15.95 -2.24 3.24
N SER A 24 -15.86 -0.94 3.00
CA SER A 24 -14.84 -0.39 2.14
C SER A 24 -13.47 -0.89 2.63
N MET A 25 -12.62 -1.32 1.70
CA MET A 25 -11.23 -1.74 2.01
C MET A 25 -10.58 -0.72 2.93
N GLN A 26 -10.07 -1.16 4.08
CA GLN A 26 -9.43 -0.27 5.05
C GLN A 26 -8.04 0.17 4.55
N ASP A 27 -7.74 1.46 4.69
CA ASP A 27 -6.40 1.98 4.47
C ASP A 27 -5.46 1.50 5.59
N ILE A 28 -4.18 1.29 5.25
CA ILE A 28 -3.22 0.57 6.10
C ILE A 28 -2.09 1.51 6.52
N ARG A 29 -1.89 1.65 7.83
CA ARG A 29 -0.78 2.42 8.40
C ARG A 29 0.50 1.59 8.42
N ILE A 30 1.61 2.27 8.16
CA ILE A 30 2.95 1.70 8.20
C ILE A 30 3.94 2.63 8.89
N ILE A 31 5.08 2.05 9.33
CA ILE A 31 6.29 2.81 9.66
C ILE A 31 7.41 2.35 8.73
N LEU A 32 7.88 3.26 7.89
CA LEU A 32 9.09 3.09 7.09
C LEU A 32 10.27 3.63 7.91
N THR A 33 11.08 2.75 8.47
CA THR A 33 12.29 3.12 9.21
C THR A 33 13.46 3.25 8.26
N THR A 34 14.15 4.37 8.33
CA THR A 34 15.35 4.67 7.55
C THR A 34 16.53 4.98 8.48
N ASN A 35 17.75 4.98 7.96
CA ASN A 35 18.92 5.45 8.72
C ASN A 35 18.89 6.96 9.08
N LYS A 36 17.82 7.68 8.67
CA LYS A 36 17.53 9.07 9.08
C LYS A 36 16.43 9.18 10.12
N GLY A 37 15.72 8.09 10.38
CA GLY A 37 14.61 8.01 11.31
C GLY A 37 13.36 7.39 10.71
N PRO A 38 12.28 7.32 11.50
CA PRO A 38 11.01 6.73 11.09
C PRO A 38 10.15 7.73 10.28
N ILE A 39 9.43 7.19 9.31
CA ILE A 39 8.40 7.88 8.52
C ILE A 39 7.10 7.11 8.71
N GLU A 40 6.10 7.73 9.33
CA GLU A 40 4.76 7.15 9.46
C GLU A 40 3.94 7.53 8.22
N ALA A 41 3.22 6.57 7.66
CA ALA A 41 2.40 6.78 6.48
C ALA A 41 1.12 5.96 6.51
N THR A 42 0.10 6.42 5.78
CA THR A 42 -1.11 5.66 5.47
C THR A 42 -1.10 5.29 4.00
N LEU A 43 -1.26 3.99 3.73
CA LEU A 43 -1.38 3.44 2.39
C LEU A 43 -2.86 3.31 2.02
N LEU A 44 -3.24 3.79 0.84
CA LEU A 44 -4.61 3.95 0.37
C LEU A 44 -5.12 2.65 -0.29
N ALA A 45 -5.26 1.58 0.49
CA ALA A 45 -5.75 0.29 -0.01
C ALA A 45 -7.20 0.39 -0.54
N SER A 46 -8.00 1.32 -0.05
CA SER A 46 -9.34 1.61 -0.54
C SER A 46 -9.37 2.18 -1.96
N LYS A 47 -8.26 2.74 -2.46
CA LYS A 47 -8.18 3.45 -3.75
C LYS A 47 -7.19 2.83 -4.74
N ALA A 48 -6.12 2.22 -4.24
CA ALA A 48 -5.08 1.57 -5.02
C ALA A 48 -4.75 0.17 -4.46
N PRO A 49 -5.73 -0.75 -4.40
CA PRO A 49 -5.59 -2.03 -3.71
C PRO A 49 -4.50 -2.94 -4.30
N VAL A 50 -4.31 -2.96 -5.62
CA VAL A 50 -3.26 -3.76 -6.26
C VAL A 50 -1.88 -3.25 -5.89
N THR A 51 -1.68 -1.95 -5.96
CA THR A 51 -0.40 -1.29 -5.64
C THR A 51 -0.05 -1.46 -4.16
N VAL A 52 -1.03 -1.25 -3.26
CA VAL A 52 -0.81 -1.42 -1.82
C VAL A 52 -0.54 -2.89 -1.49
N ALA A 53 -1.28 -3.84 -2.07
CA ALA A 53 -1.02 -5.28 -1.88
C ALA A 53 0.38 -5.67 -2.35
N ASN A 54 0.84 -5.18 -3.50
CA ASN A 54 2.20 -5.40 -3.98
C ASN A 54 3.24 -4.85 -2.99
N TYR A 55 3.11 -3.59 -2.60
CA TYR A 55 4.05 -2.95 -1.68
C TYR A 55 4.12 -3.69 -0.33
N LEU A 56 2.99 -4.05 0.25
CA LEU A 56 2.92 -4.76 1.53
C LEU A 56 3.39 -6.22 1.42
N ASN A 57 3.12 -6.91 0.31
CA ASN A 57 3.65 -8.26 0.07
C ASN A 57 5.18 -8.25 0.02
N LEU A 58 5.77 -7.30 -0.69
CA LEU A 58 7.22 -7.10 -0.73
C LEU A 58 7.78 -6.72 0.65
N ALA A 59 7.11 -5.83 1.38
CA ALA A 59 7.50 -5.41 2.73
C ALA A 59 7.49 -6.59 3.72
N LYS A 60 6.42 -7.41 3.74
CA LYS A 60 6.34 -8.63 4.58
C LYS A 60 7.45 -9.62 4.30
N ARG A 61 7.95 -9.69 3.07
CA ARG A 61 9.08 -10.54 2.66
C ARG A 61 10.45 -9.93 2.97
N GLY A 62 10.49 -8.73 3.57
CA GLY A 62 11.73 -8.01 3.84
C GLY A 62 12.45 -7.50 2.59
N TYR A 63 11.76 -7.46 1.43
CA TYR A 63 12.34 -7.10 0.15
C TYR A 63 12.99 -5.71 0.15
N TYR A 64 12.43 -4.76 0.89
CA TYR A 64 12.92 -3.39 0.97
C TYR A 64 14.07 -3.20 1.97
N ASN A 65 14.34 -4.19 2.83
CA ASN A 65 15.35 -4.07 3.87
C ASN A 65 16.74 -3.84 3.27
N CYS A 66 17.46 -2.86 3.79
CA CYS A 66 18.79 -2.44 3.34
C CYS A 66 18.85 -1.84 1.92
N LEU A 67 17.72 -1.67 1.22
CA LEU A 67 17.71 -1.00 -0.08
C LEU A 67 17.98 0.50 0.08
N ALA A 68 18.74 1.04 -0.87
CA ALA A 68 19.08 2.45 -0.88
C ALA A 68 17.99 3.31 -1.56
N PHE A 69 17.89 4.55 -1.12
CA PHE A 69 17.29 5.60 -1.93
C PHE A 69 18.32 5.96 -3.02
N HIS A 70 18.22 5.27 -4.14
CA HIS A 70 19.20 5.33 -5.22
C HIS A 70 19.13 6.64 -6.04
N ARG A 71 18.02 7.38 -5.93
CA ARG A 71 17.82 8.66 -6.61
C ARG A 71 17.11 9.64 -5.66
N VAL A 72 17.76 10.76 -5.39
CA VAL A 72 17.21 11.85 -4.58
C VAL A 72 17.40 13.15 -5.33
N ILE A 73 16.31 13.87 -5.56
CA ILE A 73 16.33 15.19 -6.20
C ILE A 73 15.72 16.18 -5.21
N PRO A 74 16.50 17.17 -4.74
CA PRO A 74 16.00 18.23 -3.88
C PRO A 74 14.78 18.92 -4.50
N ASP A 75 13.83 19.34 -3.68
CA ASP A 75 12.60 20.02 -4.09
C ASP A 75 11.76 19.21 -5.11
N PHE A 76 11.95 17.87 -5.13
CA PHE A 76 11.16 16.98 -5.95
C PHE A 76 10.78 15.71 -5.17
N MET A 77 11.69 14.72 -5.02
CA MET A 77 11.36 13.45 -4.39
C MET A 77 12.59 12.65 -3.95
N VAL A 78 12.36 11.64 -3.11
CA VAL A 78 13.30 10.54 -2.81
C VAL A 78 12.76 9.26 -3.42
N GLN A 79 13.56 8.52 -4.18
CA GLN A 79 13.17 7.28 -4.87
C GLN A 79 13.99 6.11 -4.39
N GLY A 80 13.30 5.02 -4.02
CA GLY A 80 13.89 3.77 -3.55
C GLY A 80 13.17 2.54 -4.12
N GLY A 81 13.43 1.36 -3.49
CA GLY A 81 12.75 0.11 -3.86
C GLY A 81 13.38 -0.65 -5.03
N ASP A 82 14.55 -0.22 -5.50
CA ASP A 82 15.32 -0.92 -6.52
C ASP A 82 16.38 -1.83 -5.85
N PRO A 83 16.30 -3.16 -6.01
CA PRO A 83 17.27 -4.08 -5.42
C PRO A 83 18.67 -3.96 -6.04
N GLU A 84 18.79 -3.41 -7.24
CA GLU A 84 20.06 -3.21 -7.94
C GLU A 84 20.66 -1.82 -7.67
N GLY A 85 19.86 -0.87 -7.18
CA GLY A 85 20.26 0.51 -6.96
C GLY A 85 20.60 1.28 -8.26
N SER A 86 20.26 0.71 -9.41
CA SER A 86 20.57 1.23 -10.75
C SER A 86 19.46 2.08 -11.36
N GLY A 87 18.27 2.05 -10.78
CA GLY A 87 17.01 2.59 -11.33
C GLY A 87 16.34 1.64 -12.33
N ARG A 88 16.92 0.47 -12.59
CA ARG A 88 16.40 -0.52 -13.57
C ARG A 88 15.95 -1.83 -12.94
N GLY A 89 16.32 -2.09 -11.71
CA GLY A 89 15.95 -3.26 -10.95
C GLY A 89 14.48 -3.25 -10.53
N GLY A 90 13.98 -4.43 -10.16
CA GLY A 90 12.61 -4.59 -9.74
C GLY A 90 12.32 -6.02 -9.27
N PRO A 91 11.07 -6.36 -8.95
CA PRO A 91 10.71 -7.63 -8.33
C PRO A 91 10.68 -8.81 -9.32
N GLY A 92 10.88 -8.56 -10.63
CA GLY A 92 10.83 -9.59 -11.68
C GLY A 92 9.47 -9.71 -12.36
N TYR A 93 8.50 -8.91 -11.96
CA TYR A 93 7.18 -8.78 -12.57
C TYR A 93 6.77 -7.32 -12.69
N ARG A 94 5.70 -7.07 -13.42
CA ARG A 94 5.10 -5.75 -13.60
C ARG A 94 3.58 -5.83 -13.41
N PHE A 95 2.96 -4.68 -13.08
CA PHE A 95 1.51 -4.57 -12.96
C PHE A 95 1.01 -3.19 -13.41
N GLU A 96 -0.28 -3.10 -13.61
CA GLU A 96 -1.00 -1.94 -14.15
C GLU A 96 -0.98 -0.74 -13.19
N ASP A 97 -1.30 0.45 -13.74
CA ASP A 97 -1.50 1.67 -12.97
C ASP A 97 -2.91 1.72 -12.36
N GLU A 98 -3.02 2.30 -11.17
CA GLU A 98 -4.28 2.61 -10.49
C GLU A 98 -4.40 4.14 -10.32
N CYS A 99 -4.38 4.86 -11.45
CA CYS A 99 -4.52 6.31 -11.46
C CYS A 99 -6.00 6.72 -11.55
N THR A 100 -6.49 7.44 -10.54
CA THR A 100 -7.84 8.01 -10.53
C THR A 100 -7.79 9.53 -10.32
N PRO A 101 -8.86 10.27 -10.63
CA PRO A 101 -8.88 11.73 -10.45
C PRO A 101 -8.66 12.20 -9.01
N GLU A 102 -8.95 11.34 -8.01
CA GLU A 102 -8.76 11.63 -6.59
C GLU A 102 -7.32 11.40 -6.11
N LEU A 103 -6.56 10.56 -6.82
CA LEU A 103 -5.18 10.21 -6.48
C LEU A 103 -4.22 11.21 -7.10
N LYS A 104 -3.86 12.25 -6.33
CA LYS A 104 -3.05 13.38 -6.81
C LYS A 104 -1.77 13.57 -6.04
N HIS A 105 -0.78 14.12 -6.73
CA HIS A 105 0.49 14.58 -6.14
C HIS A 105 0.37 16.05 -5.69
N ASP A 106 -0.60 16.35 -4.83
CA ASP A 106 -1.02 17.71 -4.46
C ASP A 106 -0.28 18.31 -3.27
N ARG A 107 0.58 17.55 -2.61
CA ARG A 107 1.31 17.96 -1.39
C ARG A 107 2.64 17.21 -1.24
N PRO A 108 3.51 17.63 -0.29
CA PRO A 108 4.63 16.83 0.17
C PRO A 108 4.19 15.50 0.77
N GLY A 109 5.09 14.51 0.77
CA GLY A 109 4.85 13.23 1.45
C GLY A 109 3.94 12.25 0.71
N ILE A 110 3.68 12.46 -0.56
CA ILE A 110 2.93 11.50 -1.39
C ILE A 110 3.82 10.29 -1.71
N PHE A 111 3.33 9.08 -1.36
CA PHE A 111 3.87 7.81 -1.84
C PHE A 111 3.30 7.50 -3.21
N SER A 112 4.19 7.32 -4.19
CA SER A 112 3.80 7.04 -5.57
C SER A 112 4.73 6.04 -6.24
N MET A 113 4.23 5.30 -7.22
CA MET A 113 5.01 4.29 -7.94
C MET A 113 5.90 4.93 -8.99
N ALA A 114 7.18 4.58 -8.98
CA ALA A 114 8.05 4.82 -10.11
C ALA A 114 7.78 3.77 -11.20
N ASN A 115 7.71 4.20 -12.45
CA ASN A 115 7.49 3.34 -13.60
C ASN A 115 8.29 3.82 -14.83
N ALA A 116 8.35 2.99 -15.87
CA ALA A 116 8.98 3.28 -17.16
C ALA A 116 7.93 3.47 -18.28
N GLY A 117 6.75 3.95 -17.93
CA GLY A 117 5.58 4.09 -18.79
C GLY A 117 4.38 3.29 -18.28
N PRO A 118 3.23 3.38 -18.92
CA PRO A 118 1.99 2.74 -18.46
C PRO A 118 2.15 1.23 -18.22
N GLY A 119 1.60 0.74 -17.09
CA GLY A 119 1.57 -0.67 -16.75
C GLY A 119 2.94 -1.29 -16.43
N THR A 120 3.93 -0.50 -16.05
CA THR A 120 5.27 -1.01 -15.75
C THR A 120 5.67 -0.85 -14.27
N ASN A 121 4.68 -0.76 -13.38
CA ASN A 121 4.93 -0.73 -11.94
C ASN A 121 5.60 -2.01 -11.46
N GLY A 122 6.50 -1.90 -10.50
CA GLY A 122 7.22 -3.02 -9.90
C GLY A 122 7.40 -2.81 -8.40
N SER A 123 8.66 -2.69 -7.94
CA SER A 123 8.97 -2.43 -6.54
C SER A 123 9.41 -0.99 -6.26
N GLN A 124 9.79 -0.23 -7.28
CA GLN A 124 10.30 1.12 -7.09
C GLN A 124 9.19 2.11 -6.78
N PHE A 125 9.41 2.94 -5.77
CA PHE A 125 8.50 3.99 -5.33
C PHE A 125 9.26 5.27 -5.02
N PHE A 126 8.53 6.37 -4.93
CA PHE A 126 9.09 7.64 -4.47
C PHE A 126 8.17 8.32 -3.45
N ILE A 127 8.77 9.21 -2.64
CA ILE A 127 8.07 10.06 -1.69
C ILE A 127 8.38 11.50 -2.05
N THR A 128 7.35 12.33 -2.20
CA THR A 128 7.51 13.72 -2.68
C THR A 128 8.01 14.67 -1.59
N HIS A 129 8.85 15.64 -1.98
CA HIS A 129 9.23 16.78 -1.14
C HIS A 129 8.24 17.95 -1.25
N VAL A 130 7.61 18.08 -2.43
CA VAL A 130 6.70 19.18 -2.80
C VAL A 130 5.54 18.63 -3.64
N PRO A 131 4.47 19.41 -3.89
CA PRO A 131 3.46 19.03 -4.87
C PRO A 131 4.08 18.81 -6.26
N THR A 132 3.68 17.72 -6.96
CA THR A 132 4.24 17.33 -8.26
C THR A 132 3.11 16.98 -9.24
N ALA A 133 2.15 17.89 -9.43
CA ALA A 133 0.92 17.67 -10.19
C ALA A 133 1.13 17.21 -11.64
N TRP A 134 2.31 17.45 -12.23
CA TRP A 134 2.66 16.96 -13.58
C TRP A 134 2.80 15.45 -13.69
N LEU A 135 2.80 14.73 -12.54
CA LEU A 135 2.83 13.27 -12.43
C LEU A 135 1.43 12.65 -12.32
N ASP A 136 0.38 13.47 -12.13
CA ASP A 136 -1.00 13.01 -12.02
C ASP A 136 -1.43 12.22 -13.26
N GLY A 137 -2.11 11.11 -13.04
CA GLY A 137 -2.56 10.21 -14.12
C GLY A 137 -1.45 9.40 -14.81
N LYS A 138 -0.17 9.53 -14.38
CA LYS A 138 0.99 8.82 -14.95
C LYS A 138 1.66 7.89 -13.95
N HIS A 139 1.58 8.21 -12.67
CA HIS A 139 2.16 7.45 -11.58
C HIS A 139 1.09 7.19 -10.53
N THR A 140 0.97 5.96 -10.07
CA THR A 140 -0.03 5.58 -9.07
C THR A 140 0.34 6.14 -7.70
N VAL A 141 -0.45 7.10 -7.23
CA VAL A 141 -0.42 7.52 -5.82
C VAL A 141 -1.07 6.41 -4.99
N PHE A 142 -0.36 5.91 -3.98
CA PHE A 142 -0.87 4.81 -3.17
C PHE A 142 -0.74 5.03 -1.65
N GLY A 143 -0.28 6.22 -1.23
CA GLY A 143 -0.18 6.56 0.20
C GLY A 143 0.27 7.98 0.45
N SER A 144 0.30 8.36 1.72
CA SER A 144 0.82 9.65 2.16
C SER A 144 1.46 9.57 3.53
N VAL A 145 2.51 10.37 3.72
CA VAL A 145 3.18 10.58 5.01
C VAL A 145 2.21 11.25 5.98
N THR A 146 2.12 10.71 7.18
CA THR A 146 1.35 11.29 8.29
C THR A 146 2.26 11.94 9.33
N LYS A 147 3.53 11.44 9.42
CA LYS A 147 4.55 12.02 10.31
C LYS A 147 5.95 11.68 9.79
N GLY A 148 6.91 12.58 9.95
CA GLY A 148 8.30 12.39 9.52
C GLY A 148 8.59 12.95 8.13
N GLN A 149 7.87 13.98 7.66
CA GLN A 149 8.21 14.69 6.42
C GLN A 149 9.60 15.35 6.50
N ASP A 150 10.02 15.77 7.67
CA ASP A 150 11.36 16.27 7.95
C ASP A 150 12.42 15.18 7.74
N VAL A 151 12.10 13.92 8.09
CA VAL A 151 12.96 12.77 7.81
C VAL A 151 13.06 12.54 6.30
N VAL A 152 11.92 12.58 5.56
CA VAL A 152 11.92 12.47 4.09
C VAL A 152 12.82 13.54 3.48
N ASN A 153 12.71 14.78 3.95
CA ASN A 153 13.50 15.91 3.46
C ASN A 153 15.01 15.81 3.81
N ALA A 154 15.36 15.05 4.87
CA ALA A 154 16.73 14.81 5.30
C ALA A 154 17.42 13.65 4.56
N ILE A 155 16.66 12.79 3.84
CA ILE A 155 17.21 11.66 3.08
C ILE A 155 18.11 12.17 1.95
N LYS A 156 19.25 11.52 1.83
CA LYS A 156 20.24 11.75 0.75
C LYS A 156 20.39 10.48 -0.09
N GLN A 157 20.87 10.64 -1.30
CA GLN A 157 21.17 9.50 -2.16
C GLN A 157 22.17 8.55 -1.47
N GLY A 158 21.83 7.27 -1.43
CA GLY A 158 22.59 6.24 -0.74
C GLY A 158 22.11 5.95 0.69
N ASP A 159 21.27 6.80 1.31
CA ASP A 159 20.59 6.47 2.56
C ASP A 159 19.71 5.24 2.38
N LYS A 160 19.46 4.50 3.46
CA LYS A 160 18.86 3.15 3.37
C LYS A 160 17.54 3.06 4.09
N ILE A 161 16.68 2.22 3.53
CA ILE A 161 15.53 1.66 4.22
C ILE A 161 16.04 0.57 5.16
N GLU A 162 15.73 0.66 6.45
CA GLU A 162 16.09 -0.38 7.43
C GLU A 162 15.01 -1.45 7.49
N LYS A 163 13.74 -1.05 7.65
CA LYS A 163 12.59 -1.94 7.69
C LYS A 163 11.29 -1.19 7.40
N ILE A 164 10.24 -1.96 7.10
CA ILE A 164 8.87 -1.49 7.03
C ILE A 164 8.03 -2.30 8.01
N GLU A 165 7.38 -1.62 8.95
CA GLU A 165 6.44 -2.21 9.90
C GLU A 165 5.01 -1.90 9.47
N ILE A 166 4.16 -2.93 9.42
CA ILE A 166 2.75 -2.82 9.05
C ILE A 166 1.97 -2.80 10.35
N LEU A 167 1.18 -1.75 10.57
CA LEU A 167 0.51 -1.50 11.85
C LEU A 167 -0.94 -2.01 11.89
N ASP A 168 -1.57 -2.20 10.74
CA ASP A 168 -2.96 -2.62 10.63
C ASP A 168 -3.09 -4.01 9.96
N PRO A 169 -4.20 -4.73 10.18
CA PRO A 169 -4.48 -5.99 9.51
C PRO A 169 -4.48 -5.86 7.97
N THR A 170 -4.00 -6.88 7.29
CA THR A 170 -3.91 -6.91 5.81
C THR A 170 -4.75 -8.02 5.20
N ASP A 171 -5.49 -8.78 6.03
CA ASP A 171 -6.14 -10.03 5.62
C ASP A 171 -7.16 -9.80 4.51
N ASP A 172 -8.03 -8.81 4.64
CA ASP A 172 -9.05 -8.49 3.63
C ASP A 172 -8.43 -8.06 2.31
N LEU A 173 -7.40 -7.19 2.35
CA LEU A 173 -6.67 -6.77 1.17
C LEU A 173 -5.98 -7.96 0.49
N PHE A 174 -5.32 -8.80 1.26
CA PHE A 174 -4.58 -9.94 0.73
C PHE A 174 -5.54 -11.01 0.18
N ALA A 175 -6.67 -11.25 0.84
CA ALA A 175 -7.72 -12.13 0.32
C ALA A 175 -8.27 -11.63 -1.02
N ALA A 176 -8.55 -10.32 -1.13
CA ALA A 176 -9.02 -9.70 -2.37
C ALA A 176 -7.99 -9.77 -3.51
N GLN A 177 -6.69 -9.78 -3.20
CA GLN A 177 -5.59 -9.82 -4.17
C GLN A 177 -4.85 -11.17 -4.21
N GLN A 178 -5.40 -12.23 -3.57
CA GLN A 178 -4.72 -13.51 -3.36
C GLN A 178 -4.12 -14.10 -4.63
N LYS A 179 -4.88 -14.14 -5.72
CA LYS A 179 -4.39 -14.68 -7.00
C LYS A 179 -3.15 -13.95 -7.51
N ARG A 180 -3.13 -12.62 -7.43
CA ARG A 180 -1.98 -11.81 -7.84
C ARG A 180 -0.77 -12.02 -6.93
N ILE A 181 -1.01 -12.06 -5.63
CA ILE A 181 0.04 -12.31 -4.62
C ILE A 181 0.68 -13.68 -4.89
N ASP A 182 -0.11 -14.71 -5.17
CA ASP A 182 0.41 -16.04 -5.50
C ASP A 182 1.27 -16.04 -6.77
N GLU A 183 0.84 -15.31 -7.80
CA GLU A 183 1.60 -15.14 -9.06
C GLU A 183 2.92 -14.38 -8.81
N TRP A 184 2.89 -13.31 -8.06
CA TRP A 184 4.09 -12.54 -7.69
C TRP A 184 5.05 -13.37 -6.85
N ASN A 185 4.55 -14.09 -5.85
CA ASN A 185 5.37 -14.93 -4.99
C ASN A 185 6.07 -16.05 -5.77
N LYS A 186 5.44 -16.66 -6.77
CA LYS A 186 6.10 -17.63 -7.67
C LYS A 186 7.31 -17.05 -8.41
N VAL A 187 7.30 -15.74 -8.68
CA VAL A 187 8.45 -15.06 -9.31
C VAL A 187 9.52 -14.75 -8.26
N LEU A 188 9.10 -14.25 -7.09
CA LEU A 188 10.00 -13.89 -6.00
C LEU A 188 10.73 -15.10 -5.42
N ASP A 189 10.08 -16.26 -5.33
CA ASP A 189 10.64 -17.50 -4.78
C ASP A 189 11.71 -18.15 -5.69
N LYS A 190 11.87 -17.68 -6.91
CA LYS A 190 12.91 -18.13 -7.86
C LYS A 190 14.19 -17.29 -7.82
N ARG A 191 14.23 -16.28 -6.99
CA ARG A 191 15.37 -15.34 -6.82
C ARG A 191 16.17 -15.62 -5.54
#